data_7f9aa563f3a00dd96e4dc7b32e947ca2
#
_entry.id   7f9aa563f3a00dd96e4dc7b32e947ca2
#
_cell.length_a   1.000
_cell.length_b   1.000
_cell.length_c   1.000
_cell.angle_alpha   90.00
_cell.angle_beta   90.00
_cell.angle_gamma   90.00
#
_symmetry.space_group_name_H-M   'P 1'
#
loop_
_entity.id
_entity.type
_entity.pdbx_description
1 polymer ?
#
loop_
_entity_poly.entity_id
_entity_poly.type
_entity_poly.pdbx_seq_one_letter_code
_entity_poly.pdbx_strand_id
1 'polypeptide(L)'
;VEYMVPSKNPNWADCEDKSNSNCGVAQIFGFDVTDDGIWFTEWAENNIGVVDTKKPLPFTVKTDLESITLKKGETKTISLIVTPSSSNIDDIHFNFAHTASTVTKSSDISVSHNFNKSNEIIVSITASEISLSGDYKLLLGVFNSEVNVSKYVDITIEP
;
A
#
# COMPACT_ATOMS: atom_id res chain seq x y z
N VAL A 1 -1.10 -3.32 -7.90
CA VAL A 1 -0.52 -1.97 -8.13
C VAL A 1 -1.64 -0.96 -8.14
N GLU A 2 -1.45 0.15 -7.46
CA GLU A 2 -2.33 1.31 -7.47
C GLU A 2 -1.60 2.46 -8.16
N TYR A 3 -2.27 3.15 -9.06
CA TYR A 3 -1.74 4.33 -9.73
C TYR A 3 -2.25 5.58 -9.05
N MET A 4 -1.36 6.50 -8.75
CA MET A 4 -1.72 7.77 -8.14
C MET A 4 -2.23 8.74 -9.21
N VAL A 5 -3.42 9.27 -9.00
CA VAL A 5 -3.95 10.31 -9.86
C VAL A 5 -3.33 11.64 -9.45
N PRO A 6 -2.64 12.36 -10.35
CA PRO A 6 -1.92 13.57 -9.99
C PRO A 6 -2.82 14.76 -9.70
N SER A 7 -4.03 14.76 -10.23
CA SER A 7 -5.01 15.83 -10.02
C SER A 7 -5.54 15.79 -8.59
N LYS A 8 -5.61 16.94 -7.96
CA LYS A 8 -6.15 17.10 -6.62
C LYS A 8 -7.00 18.37 -6.54
N ASN A 9 -8.19 18.25 -5.99
CA ASN A 9 -9.04 19.40 -5.73
C ASN A 9 -9.22 19.59 -4.22
N PRO A 10 -8.49 20.53 -3.60
CA PRO A 10 -8.56 20.76 -2.15
C PRO A 10 -9.89 21.36 -1.68
N ASN A 11 -10.70 21.86 -2.60
CA ASN A 11 -11.99 22.48 -2.27
C ASN A 11 -13.17 21.51 -2.39
N TRP A 12 -12.89 20.24 -2.69
CA TRP A 12 -13.92 19.25 -2.86
C TRP A 12 -14.24 18.54 -1.54
N ALA A 13 -15.54 18.27 -1.27
CA ALA A 13 -16.02 17.49 -0.14
C ALA A 13 -15.59 18.00 1.24
N ASP A 14 -15.87 19.25 1.55
CA ASP A 14 -15.63 19.83 2.89
C ASP A 14 -14.19 19.68 3.39
N CYS A 15 -13.24 19.92 2.53
CA CYS A 15 -11.82 19.90 2.89
C CYS A 15 -11.38 21.14 3.72
N GLU A 16 -12.31 21.82 4.37
CA GLU A 16 -11.99 22.92 5.28
C GLU A 16 -11.19 22.44 6.50
N ASP A 17 -11.48 21.23 6.96
CA ASP A 17 -10.67 20.57 7.99
C ASP A 17 -9.52 19.78 7.36
N LYS A 18 -8.32 20.37 7.38
CA LYS A 18 -7.08 19.77 6.87
C LYS A 18 -6.68 18.46 7.56
N SER A 19 -7.38 18.04 8.60
CA SER A 19 -7.16 16.77 9.28
C SER A 19 -7.75 15.56 8.53
N ASN A 20 -8.62 15.81 7.54
CA ASN A 20 -9.22 14.74 6.76
C ASN A 20 -8.24 14.24 5.69
N SER A 21 -7.76 13.01 5.84
CA SER A 21 -6.80 12.37 4.93
C SER A 21 -7.33 12.19 3.50
N ASN A 22 -8.64 12.27 3.30
CA ASN A 22 -9.29 12.15 1.99
C ASN A 22 -9.39 13.48 1.23
N CYS A 23 -8.99 14.56 1.86
CA CYS A 23 -9.03 15.88 1.24
C CYS A 23 -7.98 16.03 0.14
N GLY A 24 -8.40 16.57 -0.98
CA GLY A 24 -7.52 16.79 -2.13
C GLY A 24 -7.24 15.53 -2.95
N VAL A 25 -8.07 14.49 -2.82
CA VAL A 25 -8.00 13.29 -3.65
C VAL A 25 -8.86 13.48 -4.89
N ALA A 26 -8.36 13.11 -6.07
CA ALA A 26 -9.15 13.11 -7.29
C ALA A 26 -10.30 12.12 -7.21
N GLN A 27 -11.46 12.48 -7.77
CA GLN A 27 -12.62 11.59 -7.80
C GLN A 27 -12.77 10.92 -9.16
N ILE A 28 -12.45 9.66 -9.20
CA ILE A 28 -12.73 8.81 -10.36
C ILE A 28 -14.20 8.39 -10.30
N PHE A 29 -14.97 8.77 -11.33
CA PHE A 29 -16.38 8.41 -11.44
C PHE A 29 -16.63 7.22 -12.36
N GLY A 30 -15.88 7.12 -13.45
CA GLY A 30 -15.99 6.02 -14.41
C GLY A 30 -14.65 5.69 -15.03
N PHE A 31 -14.52 4.46 -15.51
CA PHE A 31 -13.33 4.04 -16.23
C PHE A 31 -13.71 3.04 -17.34
N ASP A 32 -12.84 2.95 -18.34
CA ASP A 32 -12.90 1.97 -19.42
C ASP A 32 -11.51 1.41 -19.70
N VAL A 33 -11.45 0.13 -20.05
CA VAL A 33 -10.21 -0.57 -20.35
C VAL A 33 -10.11 -0.79 -21.84
N THR A 34 -9.08 -0.23 -22.46
CA THR A 34 -8.81 -0.34 -23.89
C THR A 34 -7.43 -0.93 -24.14
N ASP A 35 -7.11 -1.18 -25.42
CA ASP A 35 -5.77 -1.65 -25.82
C ASP A 35 -4.66 -0.62 -25.53
N ASP A 36 -5.02 0.65 -25.39
CA ASP A 36 -4.09 1.76 -25.15
C ASP A 36 -3.89 2.08 -23.66
N GLY A 37 -4.71 1.49 -22.78
CA GLY A 37 -4.62 1.71 -21.35
C GLY A 37 -5.97 1.76 -20.64
N ILE A 38 -5.97 2.25 -19.42
CA ILE A 38 -7.17 2.44 -18.61
C ILE A 38 -7.53 3.91 -18.62
N TRP A 39 -8.62 4.25 -19.30
CA TRP A 39 -9.15 5.60 -19.35
C TRP A 39 -10.12 5.83 -18.19
N PHE A 40 -10.06 6.99 -17.57
CA PHE A 40 -10.94 7.33 -16.46
C PHE A 40 -11.36 8.80 -16.48
N THR A 41 -12.49 9.08 -15.88
CA THR A 41 -13.01 10.45 -15.71
C THR A 41 -12.80 10.93 -14.28
N GLU A 42 -12.31 12.14 -14.11
CA GLU A 42 -12.22 12.84 -12.84
C GLU A 42 -13.35 13.88 -12.79
N TRP A 43 -14.42 13.55 -12.08
CA TRP A 43 -15.62 14.36 -12.14
C TRP A 43 -15.42 15.76 -11.55
N ALA A 44 -14.85 15.84 -10.36
CA ALA A 44 -14.70 17.13 -9.68
C ALA A 44 -13.69 18.06 -10.40
N GLU A 45 -12.68 17.48 -11.01
CA GLU A 45 -11.62 18.18 -11.74
C GLU A 45 -12.00 18.47 -13.20
N ASN A 46 -13.08 17.86 -13.70
CA ASN A 46 -13.50 17.94 -15.10
C ASN A 46 -12.39 17.53 -16.09
N ASN A 47 -11.68 16.45 -15.74
CA ASN A 47 -10.59 15.91 -16.54
C ASN A 47 -10.89 14.50 -17.05
N ILE A 48 -10.13 14.09 -18.05
CA ILE A 48 -10.02 12.70 -18.50
C ILE A 48 -8.55 12.32 -18.34
N GLY A 49 -8.31 11.21 -17.63
CA GLY A 49 -6.98 10.65 -17.42
C GLY A 49 -6.83 9.31 -18.13
N VAL A 50 -5.59 8.92 -18.34
CA VAL A 50 -5.25 7.59 -18.85
C VAL A 50 -4.07 7.01 -18.06
N VAL A 51 -4.20 5.74 -17.67
CA VAL A 51 -3.08 4.93 -17.19
C VAL A 51 -2.53 4.14 -18.37
N ASP A 52 -1.33 4.48 -18.82
CA ASP A 52 -0.61 3.71 -19.83
C ASP A 52 -0.07 2.42 -19.20
N THR A 53 -0.78 1.33 -19.40
CA THR A 53 -0.40 0.02 -18.84
C THR A 53 0.82 -0.61 -19.53
N LYS A 54 1.27 -0.05 -20.66
CA LYS A 54 2.49 -0.49 -21.36
C LYS A 54 3.75 0.20 -20.81
N LYS A 55 3.59 1.31 -20.11
CA LYS A 55 4.70 1.99 -19.44
C LYS A 55 5.22 1.11 -18.30
N PRO A 56 6.51 0.80 -18.25
CA PRO A 56 7.07 0.04 -17.13
C PRO A 56 6.88 0.81 -15.81
N LEU A 57 6.60 0.06 -14.75
CA LEU A 57 6.53 0.65 -13.41
C LEU A 57 7.88 1.31 -13.04
N PRO A 58 7.88 2.42 -12.30
CA PRO A 58 9.11 3.09 -11.86
C PRO A 58 9.97 2.19 -10.97
N PHE A 59 9.35 1.23 -10.28
CA PHE A 59 10.03 0.22 -9.48
C PHE A 59 9.17 -1.04 -9.34
N THR A 60 9.82 -2.12 -8.91
CA THR A 60 9.18 -3.36 -8.48
C THR A 60 9.50 -3.64 -7.02
N VAL A 61 8.62 -4.39 -6.35
CA VAL A 61 8.79 -4.79 -4.94
C VAL A 61 8.75 -6.31 -4.86
N LYS A 62 9.73 -6.88 -4.17
CA LYS A 62 9.75 -8.30 -3.82
C LYS A 62 9.82 -8.45 -2.31
N THR A 63 9.20 -9.49 -1.78
CA THR A 63 9.36 -9.89 -0.38
C THR A 63 10.16 -11.19 -0.30
N ASP A 64 10.93 -11.35 0.75
CA ASP A 64 11.64 -12.60 1.06
C ASP A 64 10.70 -13.71 1.53
N LEU A 65 9.59 -13.32 2.19
CA LEU A 65 8.58 -14.24 2.71
C LEU A 65 7.18 -13.78 2.31
N GLU A 66 6.36 -14.73 1.86
CA GLU A 66 4.94 -14.50 1.53
C GLU A 66 4.01 -14.95 2.69
N SER A 67 4.53 -15.71 3.64
CA SER A 67 3.82 -16.15 4.83
C SER A 67 4.72 -16.24 6.04
N ILE A 68 4.17 -15.96 7.22
CA ILE A 68 4.86 -16.12 8.50
C ILE A 68 3.91 -16.73 9.55
N THR A 69 4.48 -17.50 10.46
CA THR A 69 3.77 -17.99 11.65
C THR A 69 4.34 -17.31 12.88
N LEU A 70 3.49 -16.79 13.74
CA LEU A 70 3.84 -16.09 14.98
C LEU A 70 3.18 -16.76 16.18
N LYS A 71 3.85 -16.79 17.29
CA LYS A 71 3.23 -16.97 18.61
C LYS A 71 2.77 -15.64 19.15
N LYS A 72 1.86 -15.67 20.13
CA LYS A 72 1.43 -14.47 20.85
C LYS A 72 2.64 -13.80 21.49
N GLY A 73 2.78 -12.49 21.35
CA GLY A 73 3.93 -11.71 21.80
C GLY A 73 5.17 -11.82 20.90
N GLU A 74 5.18 -12.69 19.91
CA GLU A 74 6.34 -12.86 19.02
C GLU A 74 6.43 -11.77 17.97
N THR A 75 7.67 -11.39 17.66
CA THR A 75 7.99 -10.50 16.53
C THR A 75 8.83 -11.25 15.51
N LYS A 76 8.45 -11.15 14.24
CA LYS A 76 9.27 -11.57 13.09
C LYS A 76 9.50 -10.42 12.13
N THR A 77 10.61 -10.50 11.41
CA THR A 77 10.96 -9.52 10.39
C THR A 77 10.90 -10.14 9.02
N ILE A 78 10.49 -9.34 8.05
CA ILE A 78 10.57 -9.64 6.62
C ILE A 78 11.24 -8.48 5.89
N SER A 79 11.84 -8.77 4.75
CA SER A 79 12.46 -7.76 3.89
C SER A 79 11.63 -7.51 2.64
N LEU A 80 11.39 -6.24 2.35
CA LEU A 80 10.90 -5.79 1.06
C LEU A 80 12.06 -5.20 0.26
N ILE A 81 12.37 -5.81 -0.86
CA ILE A 81 13.40 -5.34 -1.77
C ILE A 81 12.74 -4.53 -2.89
N VAL A 82 13.11 -3.27 -2.96
CA VAL A 82 12.67 -2.35 -4.00
C VAL A 82 13.70 -2.31 -5.10
N THR A 83 13.29 -2.63 -6.31
CA THR A 83 14.19 -2.60 -7.48
C THR A 83 13.74 -1.49 -8.43
N PRO A 84 14.55 -0.43 -8.58
CA PRO A 84 14.29 0.64 -9.54
C PRO A 84 14.30 0.14 -10.97
N SER A 85 13.43 0.71 -11.81
CA SER A 85 13.48 0.52 -13.27
C SER A 85 14.43 1.51 -13.96
N SER A 86 14.82 2.59 -13.26
CA SER A 86 15.79 3.60 -13.69
C SER A 86 16.72 3.95 -12.52
N SER A 87 17.80 4.68 -12.79
CA SER A 87 18.92 4.89 -11.86
C SER A 87 18.60 5.66 -10.56
N ASN A 88 17.43 6.29 -10.45
CA ASN A 88 17.01 6.99 -9.24
C ASN A 88 15.55 6.70 -8.95
N ILE A 89 15.27 6.18 -7.75
CA ILE A 89 13.96 6.27 -7.15
C ILE A 89 14.10 7.29 -6.01
N ASP A 90 13.59 8.48 -6.25
CA ASP A 90 13.46 9.47 -5.21
C ASP A 90 12.13 9.27 -4.48
N ASP A 91 12.14 9.50 -3.17
CA ASP A 91 10.95 9.64 -2.34
C ASP A 91 10.07 8.39 -2.21
N ILE A 92 10.69 7.28 -1.80
CA ILE A 92 9.96 6.04 -1.49
C ILE A 92 9.45 6.07 -0.06
N HIS A 93 8.17 5.77 0.08
CA HIS A 93 7.46 5.63 1.33
C HIS A 93 6.93 4.21 1.53
N PHE A 94 6.63 3.88 2.77
CA PHE A 94 6.02 2.61 3.16
C PHE A 94 4.65 2.84 3.79
N ASN A 95 3.70 2.00 3.45
CA ASN A 95 2.41 1.90 4.12
C ASN A 95 2.02 0.44 4.33
N PHE A 96 1.02 0.22 5.18
CA PHE A 96 0.43 -1.10 5.36
C PHE A 96 -1.05 -1.00 5.65
N ALA A 97 -1.77 -2.08 5.34
CA ALA A 97 -3.18 -2.21 5.68
C ALA A 97 -3.46 -3.64 6.16
N HIS A 98 -4.32 -3.76 7.17
CA HIS A 98 -4.90 -5.04 7.56
C HIS A 98 -6.06 -5.34 6.64
N THR A 99 -6.09 -6.52 6.05
CA THR A 99 -7.31 -7.00 5.42
C THR A 99 -8.18 -7.58 6.53
N ALA A 100 -9.28 -6.93 6.83
CA ALA A 100 -10.18 -7.36 7.87
C ALA A 100 -10.79 -8.74 7.55
N SER A 101 -10.56 -9.71 8.43
CA SER A 101 -11.50 -10.80 8.58
C SER A 101 -12.55 -10.40 9.63
N THR A 102 -13.75 -10.95 9.54
CA THR A 102 -14.84 -10.66 10.48
C THR A 102 -14.54 -11.05 11.94
N VAL A 103 -13.43 -11.71 12.19
CA VAL A 103 -13.05 -12.29 13.49
C VAL A 103 -11.81 -11.62 14.09
N THR A 104 -10.96 -11.04 13.26
CA THR A 104 -9.66 -10.51 13.68
C THR A 104 -9.70 -8.99 13.84
N LYS A 105 -9.07 -8.49 14.89
CA LYS A 105 -8.96 -7.04 15.15
C LYS A 105 -7.63 -6.52 14.60
N SER A 106 -7.63 -5.30 14.07
CA SER A 106 -6.41 -4.63 13.61
C SER A 106 -5.38 -4.43 14.75
N SER A 107 -5.84 -4.40 16.00
CA SER A 107 -4.98 -4.32 17.19
C SER A 107 -4.23 -5.61 17.53
N ASP A 108 -4.56 -6.73 16.88
CA ASP A 108 -3.91 -8.03 17.16
C ASP A 108 -2.50 -8.11 16.55
N ILE A 109 -2.24 -7.31 15.53
CA ILE A 109 -0.93 -7.25 14.87
C ILE A 109 -0.47 -5.79 14.80
N SER A 110 0.75 -5.54 15.22
CA SER A 110 1.42 -4.27 15.02
C SER A 110 2.53 -4.41 13.99
N VAL A 111 2.71 -3.35 13.20
CA VAL A 111 3.70 -3.29 12.12
C VAL A 111 4.57 -2.06 12.33
N SER A 112 5.88 -2.26 12.31
CA SER A 112 6.87 -1.18 12.25
C SER A 112 7.85 -1.44 11.13
N HIS A 113 8.54 -0.41 10.66
CA HIS A 113 9.49 -0.54 9.56
C HIS A 113 10.71 0.34 9.75
N ASN A 114 11.80 -0.05 9.10
CA ASN A 114 13.01 0.73 8.96
C ASN A 114 13.55 0.59 7.54
N PHE A 115 13.98 1.71 6.97
CA PHE A 115 14.72 1.68 5.70
C PHE A 115 16.17 1.25 5.97
N ASN A 116 16.56 0.12 5.40
CA ASN A 116 17.93 -0.37 5.44
C ASN A 116 18.52 -0.20 4.04
N LYS A 117 19.44 0.77 3.89
CA LYS A 117 19.92 1.21 2.58
C LYS A 117 18.80 1.81 1.70
N SER A 118 19.14 2.25 0.50
CA SER A 118 18.21 2.95 -0.39
C SER A 118 17.12 2.09 -1.03
N ASN A 119 17.22 0.75 -0.91
CA ASN A 119 16.37 -0.17 -1.66
C ASN A 119 15.83 -1.36 -0.83
N GLU A 120 16.01 -1.35 0.48
CA GLU A 120 15.53 -2.41 1.36
C GLU A 120 14.74 -1.82 2.52
N ILE A 121 13.55 -2.35 2.76
CA ILE A 121 12.70 -2.00 3.89
C ILE A 121 12.57 -3.23 4.77
N ILE A 122 13.04 -3.13 6.01
CA ILE A 122 12.86 -4.16 7.02
C ILE A 122 11.54 -3.88 7.74
N VAL A 123 10.62 -4.82 7.65
CA VAL A 123 9.29 -4.73 8.28
C VAL A 123 9.24 -5.69 9.45
N SER A 124 8.99 -5.19 10.64
CA SER A 124 8.80 -5.97 11.86
C SER A 124 7.31 -6.13 12.12
N ILE A 125 6.87 -7.37 12.24
CA ILE A 125 5.48 -7.75 12.47
C ILE A 125 5.39 -8.44 13.82
N THR A 126 4.59 -7.88 14.72
CA THR A 126 4.45 -8.36 16.10
C THR A 126 3.01 -8.79 16.35
N ALA A 127 2.80 -10.03 16.78
CA ALA A 127 1.53 -10.47 17.33
C ALA A 127 1.37 -9.95 18.76
N SER A 128 0.20 -9.39 19.10
CA SER A 128 -0.10 -8.97 20.47
C SER A 128 -0.17 -10.18 21.41
N GLU A 129 0.18 -10.00 22.69
CA GLU A 129 0.00 -11.02 23.74
C GLU A 129 -1.46 -11.47 23.88
N ILE A 130 -2.40 -10.58 23.58
CA ILE A 130 -3.84 -10.82 23.67
C ILE A 130 -4.50 -11.11 22.33
N SER A 131 -3.69 -11.28 21.27
CA SER A 131 -4.22 -11.56 19.91
C SER A 131 -5.02 -12.86 19.88
N LEU A 132 -5.99 -12.91 19.00
CA LEU A 132 -6.69 -14.15 18.69
C LEU A 132 -5.82 -15.04 17.83
N SER A 133 -5.81 -16.35 18.09
CA SER A 133 -5.18 -17.31 17.19
C SER A 133 -6.00 -17.44 15.91
N GLY A 134 -5.32 -17.56 14.79
CA GLY A 134 -5.96 -17.65 13.48
C GLY A 134 -5.14 -17.03 12.36
N ASP A 135 -5.76 -16.94 11.19
CA ASP A 135 -5.13 -16.44 9.99
C ASP A 135 -5.48 -14.97 9.75
N TYR A 136 -4.45 -14.20 9.45
CA TYR A 136 -4.51 -12.77 9.15
C TYR A 136 -3.85 -12.52 7.80
N LYS A 137 -4.17 -11.41 7.20
CA LYS A 137 -3.51 -10.98 5.97
C LYS A 137 -3.12 -9.52 6.07
N LEU A 138 -1.87 -9.22 5.79
CA LEU A 138 -1.35 -7.87 5.65
C LEU A 138 -1.14 -7.52 4.19
N LEU A 139 -1.46 -6.30 3.84
CA LEU A 139 -1.05 -5.66 2.60
C LEU A 139 0.07 -4.69 2.94
N LEU A 140 1.27 -4.92 2.42
CA LEU A 140 2.44 -4.08 2.61
C LEU A 140 2.68 -3.31 1.31
N GLY A 141 2.66 -1.99 1.37
CA GLY A 141 2.78 -1.11 0.23
C GLY A 141 4.08 -0.30 0.25
N VAL A 142 4.69 -0.19 -0.89
CA VAL A 142 5.79 0.75 -1.17
C VAL A 142 5.31 1.71 -2.22
N PHE A 143 5.37 3.00 -1.96
CA PHE A 143 4.79 4.00 -2.85
C PHE A 143 5.68 5.22 -3.04
N ASN A 144 5.47 5.89 -4.14
CA ASN A 144 5.97 7.22 -4.46
C ASN A 144 4.80 8.09 -4.97
N SER A 145 5.09 9.21 -5.59
CA SER A 145 4.07 10.12 -6.15
C SER A 145 3.31 9.54 -7.35
N GLU A 146 3.79 8.47 -7.98
CA GLU A 146 3.20 7.91 -9.20
C GLU A 146 2.39 6.62 -8.92
N VAL A 147 2.95 5.72 -8.12
CA VAL A 147 2.39 4.38 -7.92
C VAL A 147 2.54 3.89 -6.48
N ASN A 148 1.65 2.99 -6.08
CA ASN A 148 1.79 2.14 -4.90
C ASN A 148 1.86 0.67 -5.34
N VAL A 149 2.97 0.02 -5.04
CA VAL A 149 3.19 -1.41 -5.34
C VAL A 149 3.09 -2.20 -4.05
N SER A 150 2.08 -3.03 -3.94
CA SER A 150 1.76 -3.74 -2.70
C SER A 150 2.00 -5.25 -2.82
N LYS A 151 2.32 -5.86 -1.68
CA LYS A 151 2.46 -7.31 -1.49
C LYS A 151 1.58 -7.77 -0.35
N TYR A 152 0.91 -8.90 -0.54
CA TYR A 152 0.24 -9.60 0.55
C TYR A 152 1.24 -10.47 1.31
N VAL A 153 1.07 -10.49 2.63
CA VAL A 153 1.74 -11.43 3.53
C VAL A 153 0.68 -12.12 4.38
N ASP A 154 0.64 -13.44 4.31
CA ASP A 154 -0.24 -14.24 5.14
C ASP A 154 0.41 -14.47 6.50
N ILE A 155 -0.35 -14.29 7.59
CA ILE A 155 0.14 -14.43 8.96
C ILE A 155 -0.74 -15.41 9.69
N THR A 156 -0.14 -16.44 10.28
CA THR A 156 -0.83 -17.36 11.18
C THR A 156 -0.37 -17.10 12.60
N ILE A 157 -1.29 -16.80 13.52
CA ILE A 157 -1.01 -16.68 14.95
C ILE A 157 -1.40 -17.99 15.62
N GLU A 158 -0.40 -18.68 16.17
CA GLU A 158 -0.59 -19.92 16.94
C GLU A 158 -1.18 -19.63 18.33
N PRO A 159 -1.84 -20.63 18.95
CA PRO A 159 -2.41 -20.53 20.29
C PRO A 159 -1.38 -20.16 21.37
#